data_7dc535767e1bbc9fb5a87e401bfb62d1
#
_entry.id   7dc535767e1bbc9fb5a87e401bfb62d1
#
_cell.length_a   1.000
_cell.length_b   1.000
_cell.length_c   1.000
_cell.angle_alpha   90.00
_cell.angle_beta   90.00
_cell.angle_gamma   90.00
#
_symmetry.space_group_name_H-M   'P 1'
#
loop_
_entity.id
_entity.type
_entity.pdbx_description
1 polymer ?
#
loop_
_entity_poly.entity_id
_entity_poly.type
_entity_poly.pdbx_seq_one_letter_code
_entity_poly.pdbx_strand_id
1 'polypeptide(L)'
;MQEATDRLTAWAEEWCVQVNTEKSCTTLFSLSPTQTDAGYIRICDTPLAEVEEATYLGVTFDRRLTWKAHLTNAESKARKKLPILRKLAGTNWGAHENILKTVYLVTIRLILEYSSSAWITAAKTIQQRLDKVQNQALRIITRALKSTPIKAMEDATAIPPLAKRRESKTLVQTSKYKYLPDHPMKAKLEGLTKNRLKRGSFVHETRKLNKTFAEHLGQPTTPFTVQDLPEPWKHDQSNLTTHTNVPGLPPGTSDEMAKLSFTQAMIQDTYPLETWTQVYTDGSASAAIKDGGAGIFILHTSGRSETNSIPTGRHCTNYRAEVEAIKQAIKLIEESPESCFNVVIFMDALSVIQALENSKQTSISGALFSLCKTRVVSLQWIPAHCVPGNENADRLAKLGATDNQPQNAITHEEKVTMIKALTKPRPTKDDCRLLDRWEQVIIFRLRTGHNRLNAHMCTKLKLSPSPMCPCGLEQQTAEHILQRCPRLENQRKRVWPNSTPMKIKVHGKMEDLKKTASYIAGSGLTL
;
A
#
# COMPACT_ATOMS: atom_id res chain seq x y z
N MET A 1 -35.88 6.45 23.24
CA MET A 1 -34.81 5.51 23.64
C MET A 1 -35.42 4.36 24.43
N GLN A 2 -36.28 4.58 25.47
CA GLN A 2 -36.89 3.48 26.21
C GLN A 2 -37.65 2.50 25.28
N GLU A 3 -38.50 2.99 24.39
CA GLU A 3 -39.20 2.14 23.39
C GLU A 3 -38.26 1.25 22.56
N ALA A 4 -37.04 1.71 22.25
CA ALA A 4 -36.04 0.89 21.52
C ALA A 4 -35.44 -0.20 22.43
N THR A 5 -35.25 0.07 23.73
CA THR A 5 -34.79 -0.95 24.66
C THR A 5 -35.89 -1.95 25.02
N ASP A 6 -37.16 -1.53 25.04
CA ASP A 6 -38.30 -2.42 25.23
C ASP A 6 -38.45 -3.40 24.04
N ARG A 7 -38.27 -2.92 22.81
CA ARG A 7 -38.21 -3.80 21.60
C ARG A 7 -37.03 -4.77 21.67
N LEU A 8 -35.87 -4.32 22.15
CA LEU A 8 -34.71 -5.20 22.32
C LEU A 8 -34.99 -6.28 23.37
N THR A 9 -35.64 -5.93 24.45
CA THR A 9 -36.04 -6.88 25.52
C THR A 9 -37.00 -7.93 24.96
N ALA A 10 -38.06 -7.51 24.24
CA ALA A 10 -39.03 -8.41 23.63
C ALA A 10 -38.36 -9.33 22.61
N TRP A 11 -37.47 -8.82 21.77
CA TRP A 11 -36.69 -9.63 20.83
C TRP A 11 -35.80 -10.64 21.56
N ALA A 12 -35.12 -10.23 22.63
CA ALA A 12 -34.25 -11.12 23.39
C ALA A 12 -35.03 -12.27 24.05
N GLU A 13 -36.23 -11.99 24.55
CA GLU A 13 -37.15 -12.99 25.10
C GLU A 13 -37.62 -13.98 24.00
N GLU A 14 -38.06 -13.46 22.86
CA GLU A 14 -38.48 -14.29 21.71
C GLU A 14 -37.39 -15.26 21.26
N TRP A 15 -36.15 -14.79 21.22
CA TRP A 15 -34.99 -15.61 20.76
C TRP A 15 -34.25 -16.32 21.90
N CYS A 16 -34.79 -16.31 23.11
CA CYS A 16 -34.17 -16.93 24.30
C CYS A 16 -32.71 -16.46 24.54
N VAL A 17 -32.41 -15.17 24.25
CA VAL A 17 -31.11 -14.55 24.45
C VAL A 17 -31.14 -13.64 25.68
N GLN A 18 -30.19 -13.76 26.57
CA GLN A 18 -30.11 -12.91 27.74
C GLN A 18 -29.21 -11.69 27.49
N VAL A 19 -29.76 -10.48 27.71
CA VAL A 19 -28.99 -9.24 27.65
C VAL A 19 -28.23 -9.04 28.96
N ASN A 20 -26.92 -8.85 28.91
CA ASN A 20 -26.12 -8.56 30.09
C ASN A 20 -26.23 -7.07 30.46
N THR A 21 -27.06 -6.75 31.47
CA THR A 21 -27.31 -5.40 31.91
C THR A 21 -26.13 -4.76 32.65
N GLU A 22 -25.28 -5.55 33.33
CA GLU A 22 -24.08 -5.05 34.02
C GLU A 22 -23.01 -4.53 33.04
N LYS A 23 -22.98 -5.08 31.80
CA LYS A 23 -22.09 -4.63 30.73
C LYS A 23 -22.72 -3.59 29.83
N SER A 24 -23.99 -3.28 30.03
CA SER A 24 -24.73 -2.31 29.24
C SER A 24 -24.71 -0.94 29.94
N CYS A 25 -24.51 0.11 29.16
CA CYS A 25 -24.51 1.48 29.70
C CYS A 25 -25.15 2.45 28.71
N THR A 26 -25.53 3.61 29.18
CA THR A 26 -26.01 4.70 28.35
C THR A 26 -25.01 5.85 28.30
N THR A 27 -24.95 6.56 27.19
CA THR A 27 -24.14 7.77 27.03
C THR A 27 -24.89 8.79 26.19
N LEU A 28 -25.05 9.99 26.74
CA LEU A 28 -25.64 11.11 26.00
C LEU A 28 -24.55 11.84 25.19
N PHE A 29 -24.67 11.83 23.84
CA PHE A 29 -23.81 12.62 22.98
C PHE A 29 -24.39 14.02 22.76
N SER A 30 -23.87 15.02 23.47
CA SER A 30 -24.34 16.39 23.37
C SER A 30 -23.18 17.40 23.43
N LEU A 31 -23.30 18.48 22.64
CA LEU A 31 -22.42 19.64 22.71
C LEU A 31 -22.99 20.73 23.63
N SER A 32 -24.24 20.60 24.05
CA SER A 32 -24.87 21.51 24.99
C SER A 32 -24.23 21.39 26.37
N PRO A 33 -23.86 22.51 27.02
CA PRO A 33 -23.38 22.49 28.39
C PRO A 33 -24.51 22.28 29.40
N THR A 34 -25.77 22.54 29.03
CA THR A 34 -26.93 22.46 29.90
C THR A 34 -27.64 21.11 29.85
N GLN A 35 -27.48 20.36 28.76
CA GLN A 35 -28.08 19.03 28.65
C GLN A 35 -27.09 18.00 29.20
N THR A 36 -27.27 17.63 30.45
CA THR A 36 -26.32 16.78 31.20
C THR A 36 -26.82 15.37 31.46
N ASP A 37 -28.08 15.07 31.17
CA ASP A 37 -28.76 13.81 31.52
C ASP A 37 -29.29 13.12 30.25
N ALA A 38 -29.04 11.81 30.12
CA ALA A 38 -29.58 10.95 29.07
C ALA A 38 -31.02 10.51 29.32
N GLY A 39 -31.56 10.77 30.49
CA GLY A 39 -32.82 10.22 30.98
C GLY A 39 -32.69 8.79 31.51
N TYR A 40 -33.65 8.38 32.28
CA TYR A 40 -33.67 7.06 32.90
C TYR A 40 -34.04 5.97 31.89
N ILE A 41 -33.08 5.13 31.53
CA ILE A 41 -33.25 4.04 30.55
C ILE A 41 -33.09 2.69 31.25
N ARG A 42 -34.00 1.75 30.98
CA ARG A 42 -33.98 0.39 31.52
C ARG A 42 -33.90 -0.67 30.42
N ILE A 43 -33.31 -1.81 30.73
CA ILE A 43 -33.42 -3.07 29.98
C ILE A 43 -33.81 -4.17 30.96
N CYS A 44 -34.83 -4.95 30.64
CA CYS A 44 -35.35 -6.01 31.55
C CYS A 44 -35.56 -5.48 32.96
N ASP A 45 -36.24 -4.34 33.13
CA ASP A 45 -36.49 -3.63 34.39
C ASP A 45 -35.25 -3.16 35.15
N THR A 46 -34.06 -3.45 34.68
CA THR A 46 -32.80 -3.02 35.29
C THR A 46 -32.38 -1.66 34.73
N PRO A 47 -32.13 -0.65 35.58
CA PRO A 47 -31.65 0.65 35.12
C PRO A 47 -30.23 0.55 34.60
N LEU A 48 -29.98 1.17 33.44
CA LEU A 48 -28.65 1.24 32.85
C LEU A 48 -27.84 2.39 33.44
N ALA A 49 -26.58 2.14 33.76
CA ALA A 49 -25.66 3.17 34.20
C ALA A 49 -25.38 4.18 33.09
N GLU A 50 -25.54 5.49 33.37
CA GLU A 50 -25.07 6.55 32.52
C GLU A 50 -23.57 6.76 32.71
N VAL A 51 -22.82 6.78 31.59
CA VAL A 51 -21.36 6.95 31.60
C VAL A 51 -20.92 8.11 30.72
N GLU A 52 -19.94 8.87 31.14
CA GLU A 52 -19.33 9.96 30.36
C GLU A 52 -18.49 9.43 29.17
N GLU A 53 -17.95 8.22 29.29
CA GLU A 53 -17.12 7.57 28.29
C GLU A 53 -17.57 6.12 28.12
N ALA A 54 -18.06 5.79 26.93
CA ALA A 54 -18.43 4.42 26.56
C ALA A 54 -17.42 3.83 25.59
N THR A 55 -17.06 2.56 25.78
CA THR A 55 -16.18 1.84 24.84
C THR A 55 -16.97 0.82 24.05
N TYR A 56 -17.05 1.00 22.72
CA TYR A 56 -17.71 0.09 21.81
C TYR A 56 -16.72 -0.37 20.73
N LEU A 57 -16.61 -1.68 20.52
CA LEU A 57 -15.67 -2.30 19.58
C LEU A 57 -14.23 -1.75 19.69
N GLY A 58 -13.77 -1.51 20.93
CA GLY A 58 -12.42 -1.00 21.19
C GLY A 58 -12.22 0.49 20.94
N VAL A 59 -13.27 1.23 20.57
CA VAL A 59 -13.25 2.68 20.41
C VAL A 59 -13.95 3.33 21.61
N THR A 60 -13.27 4.23 22.30
CA THR A 60 -13.84 4.97 23.43
C THR A 60 -14.46 6.27 22.92
N PHE A 61 -15.76 6.42 23.16
CA PHE A 61 -16.54 7.60 22.82
C PHE A 61 -16.73 8.44 24.07
N ASP A 62 -16.28 9.66 24.05
CA ASP A 62 -16.58 10.64 25.09
C ASP A 62 -17.84 11.45 24.69
N ARG A 63 -18.59 11.93 25.68
CA ARG A 63 -19.85 12.67 25.51
C ARG A 63 -19.81 13.75 24.44
N ARG A 64 -18.70 14.47 24.29
CA ARG A 64 -18.51 15.54 23.31
C ARG A 64 -17.82 15.09 22.01
N LEU A 65 -17.56 13.80 21.86
CA LEU A 65 -16.82 13.20 20.75
C LEU A 65 -15.50 13.93 20.47
N THR A 66 -14.76 14.29 21.52
CA THR A 66 -13.44 14.93 21.40
C THR A 66 -12.35 13.93 21.05
N TRP A 67 -12.61 12.65 21.30
CA TRP A 67 -11.69 11.52 21.09
C TRP A 67 -10.46 11.54 22.01
N LYS A 68 -10.43 12.44 23.00
CA LYS A 68 -9.27 12.61 23.89
C LYS A 68 -8.98 11.34 24.68
N ALA A 69 -9.99 10.74 25.27
CA ALA A 69 -9.87 9.50 26.04
C ALA A 69 -9.34 8.35 25.16
N HIS A 70 -9.97 8.12 24.00
CA HIS A 70 -9.55 7.09 23.04
C HIS A 70 -8.08 7.23 22.63
N LEU A 71 -7.67 8.43 22.19
CA LEU A 71 -6.31 8.67 21.71
C LEU A 71 -5.27 8.62 22.84
N THR A 72 -5.63 9.01 24.06
CA THR A 72 -4.76 8.87 25.24
C THR A 72 -4.54 7.39 25.58
N ASN A 73 -5.59 6.58 25.53
CA ASN A 73 -5.50 5.13 25.73
C ASN A 73 -4.65 4.46 24.63
N ALA A 74 -4.87 4.83 23.37
CA ALA A 74 -4.08 4.34 22.24
C ALA A 74 -2.59 4.71 22.35
N GLU A 75 -2.29 5.97 22.71
CA GLU A 75 -0.92 6.42 23.00
C GLU A 75 -0.26 5.59 24.09
N SER A 76 -0.94 5.41 25.23
CA SER A 76 -0.44 4.63 26.37
C SER A 76 -0.14 3.18 25.97
N LYS A 77 -1.08 2.50 25.29
CA LYS A 77 -0.91 1.14 24.80
C LYS A 77 0.28 1.02 23.83
N ALA A 78 0.40 1.97 22.89
CA ALA A 78 1.49 1.98 21.91
C ALA A 78 2.85 2.25 22.58
N ARG A 79 2.92 3.18 23.53
CA ARG A 79 4.16 3.46 24.28
C ARG A 79 4.65 2.27 25.09
N LYS A 80 3.76 1.47 25.67
CA LYS A 80 4.09 0.21 26.36
C LYS A 80 4.75 -0.83 25.46
N LYS A 81 4.60 -0.73 24.13
CA LYS A 81 5.24 -1.62 23.16
C LYS A 81 6.62 -1.14 22.65
N LEU A 82 6.95 0.15 22.82
CA LEU A 82 8.26 0.67 22.40
C LEU A 82 9.48 -0.03 23.07
N PRO A 83 9.44 -0.46 24.33
CA PRO A 83 10.51 -1.24 24.95
C PRO A 83 10.88 -2.50 24.19
N ILE A 84 9.92 -3.16 23.53
CA ILE A 84 10.18 -4.36 22.69
C ILE A 84 11.12 -3.99 21.55
N LEU A 85 10.84 -2.90 20.83
CA LEU A 85 11.73 -2.41 19.76
C LEU A 85 13.12 -2.06 20.31
N ARG A 86 13.20 -1.42 21.49
CA ARG A 86 14.48 -1.06 22.09
C ARG A 86 15.34 -2.28 22.45
N LYS A 87 14.69 -3.34 22.96
CA LYS A 87 15.38 -4.61 23.28
C LYS A 87 15.93 -5.30 22.05
N LEU A 88 15.25 -5.19 20.91
CA LEU A 88 15.67 -5.77 19.64
C LEU A 88 16.67 -4.90 18.88
N ALA A 89 16.76 -3.60 19.18
CA ALA A 89 17.55 -2.63 18.44
C ALA A 89 18.84 -2.26 19.15
N GLY A 90 19.92 -3.00 18.94
CA GLY A 90 21.28 -2.61 19.30
C GLY A 90 21.92 -1.68 18.28
N THR A 91 23.14 -1.19 18.55
CA THR A 91 23.96 -0.41 17.60
C THR A 91 24.92 -1.34 16.86
N ASN A 92 25.66 -2.16 17.60
CA ASN A 92 26.63 -3.12 17.09
C ASN A 92 26.05 -4.54 16.98
N TRP A 93 24.92 -4.78 17.58
CA TRP A 93 24.16 -6.01 17.56
C TRP A 93 22.67 -5.67 17.44
N GLY A 94 21.85 -6.63 17.14
CA GLY A 94 20.41 -6.48 17.11
C GLY A 94 19.80 -6.75 15.73
N ALA A 95 18.48 -6.71 15.70
CA ALA A 95 17.74 -7.05 14.51
C ALA A 95 17.97 -6.03 13.39
N HIS A 96 18.05 -6.53 12.18
CA HIS A 96 18.10 -5.75 10.94
C HIS A 96 16.92 -4.75 10.85
N GLU A 97 17.13 -3.64 10.15
CA GLU A 97 16.11 -2.57 10.02
C GLU A 97 14.76 -3.11 9.54
N ASN A 98 14.74 -4.03 8.58
CA ASN A 98 13.51 -4.62 8.05
C ASN A 98 12.72 -5.39 9.12
N ILE A 99 13.41 -6.13 10.01
CA ILE A 99 12.77 -6.86 11.12
C ILE A 99 12.17 -5.87 12.11
N LEU A 100 12.95 -4.84 12.51
CA LEU A 100 12.47 -3.80 13.41
C LEU A 100 11.28 -3.04 12.84
N LYS A 101 11.32 -2.76 11.53
CA LYS A 101 10.19 -2.17 10.79
C LYS A 101 8.97 -3.06 10.84
N THR A 102 9.11 -4.35 10.57
CA THR A 102 8.01 -5.32 10.64
C THR A 102 7.42 -5.37 12.03
N VAL A 103 8.23 -5.48 13.09
CA VAL A 103 7.76 -5.44 14.47
C VAL A 103 6.96 -4.16 14.77
N TYR A 104 7.47 -2.99 14.36
CA TYR A 104 6.73 -1.74 14.50
C TYR A 104 5.37 -1.79 13.77
N LEU A 105 5.36 -2.24 12.52
CA LEU A 105 4.16 -2.27 11.70
C LEU A 105 3.06 -3.16 12.28
N VAL A 106 3.41 -4.33 12.82
CA VAL A 106 2.44 -5.31 13.33
C VAL A 106 2.07 -5.12 14.79
N THR A 107 2.90 -4.46 15.63
CA THR A 107 2.65 -4.35 17.07
C THR A 107 2.28 -2.96 17.54
N ILE A 108 2.81 -1.91 16.92
CA ILE A 108 2.64 -0.52 17.38
C ILE A 108 1.72 0.26 16.43
N ARG A 109 2.01 0.23 15.12
CA ARG A 109 1.25 1.02 14.15
C ARG A 109 -0.23 0.63 14.10
N LEU A 110 -0.56 -0.65 14.25
CA LEU A 110 -1.96 -1.09 14.30
C LEU A 110 -2.75 -0.40 15.40
N ILE A 111 -2.13 -0.20 16.58
CA ILE A 111 -2.75 0.51 17.70
C ILE A 111 -2.96 1.99 17.36
N LEU A 112 -1.95 2.62 16.75
CA LEU A 112 -1.97 4.05 16.40
C LEU A 112 -2.96 4.39 15.27
N GLU A 113 -3.34 3.42 14.45
CA GLU A 113 -4.23 3.60 13.30
C GLU A 113 -5.61 2.98 13.50
N TYR A 114 -5.86 2.30 14.61
CA TYR A 114 -7.13 1.61 14.84
C TYR A 114 -8.30 2.60 14.74
N SER A 115 -9.29 2.25 13.92
CA SER A 115 -10.49 3.07 13.66
C SER A 115 -10.23 4.55 13.33
N SER A 116 -9.08 4.87 12.69
CA SER A 116 -8.65 6.26 12.51
C SER A 116 -9.60 7.12 11.69
N SER A 117 -10.43 6.54 10.85
CA SER A 117 -11.50 7.25 10.12
C SER A 117 -12.60 7.75 11.05
N ALA A 118 -12.91 7.06 12.14
CA ALA A 118 -13.92 7.48 13.11
C ALA A 118 -13.49 8.75 13.86
N TRP A 119 -12.24 8.81 14.29
CA TRP A 119 -11.70 9.91 15.06
C TRP A 119 -10.84 10.91 14.25
N ILE A 120 -11.02 10.96 12.92
CA ILE A 120 -10.33 11.93 12.06
C ILE A 120 -10.60 13.39 12.47
N THR A 121 -11.74 13.64 13.09
CA THR A 121 -12.16 14.95 13.61
C THR A 121 -11.52 15.33 14.94
N ALA A 122 -10.70 14.47 15.55
CA ALA A 122 -9.97 14.79 16.77
C ALA A 122 -9.05 16.01 16.58
N ALA A 123 -8.84 16.78 17.63
CA ALA A 123 -7.94 17.92 17.60
C ALA A 123 -6.53 17.51 17.15
N LYS A 124 -5.93 18.28 16.24
CA LYS A 124 -4.59 17.97 15.68
C LYS A 124 -3.52 17.83 16.77
N THR A 125 -3.60 18.61 17.83
CA THR A 125 -2.70 18.52 18.98
C THR A 125 -2.72 17.14 19.65
N ILE A 126 -3.91 16.52 19.74
CA ILE A 126 -4.06 15.18 20.29
C ILE A 126 -3.57 14.13 19.28
N GLN A 127 -3.90 14.28 18.00
CA GLN A 127 -3.38 13.41 16.94
C GLN A 127 -1.85 13.40 16.90
N GLN A 128 -1.21 14.55 17.07
CA GLN A 128 0.25 14.69 17.12
C GLN A 128 0.90 13.90 18.26
N ARG A 129 0.16 13.58 19.33
CA ARG A 129 0.69 12.71 20.40
C ARG A 129 0.97 11.31 19.89
N LEU A 130 0.10 10.78 19.02
CA LEU A 130 0.33 9.50 18.33
C LEU A 130 1.50 9.59 17.33
N ASP A 131 1.60 10.71 16.60
CA ASP A 131 2.71 10.94 15.67
C ASP A 131 4.06 10.94 16.39
N LYS A 132 4.13 11.49 17.61
CA LYS A 132 5.33 11.43 18.46
C LYS A 132 5.73 10.00 18.83
N VAL A 133 4.79 9.07 18.99
CA VAL A 133 5.09 7.65 19.25
C VAL A 133 5.73 7.02 18.01
N GLN A 134 5.18 7.26 16.81
CA GLN A 134 5.83 6.83 15.56
C GLN A 134 7.24 7.40 15.45
N ASN A 135 7.41 8.69 15.69
CA ASN A 135 8.72 9.34 15.59
C ASN A 135 9.75 8.71 16.55
N GLN A 136 9.32 8.26 17.73
CA GLN A 136 10.19 7.51 18.65
C GLN A 136 10.53 6.13 18.10
N ALA A 137 9.55 5.42 17.53
CA ALA A 137 9.79 4.13 16.89
C ALA A 137 10.78 4.26 15.71
N LEU A 138 10.61 5.27 14.84
CA LEU A 138 11.53 5.55 13.73
C LEU A 138 12.97 5.79 14.23
N ARG A 139 13.15 6.56 15.33
CA ARG A 139 14.46 6.76 15.93
C ARG A 139 15.09 5.46 16.44
N ILE A 140 14.29 4.56 16.98
CA ILE A 140 14.78 3.24 17.41
C ILE A 140 15.19 2.40 16.18
N ILE A 141 14.35 2.36 15.15
CA ILE A 141 14.60 1.60 13.93
C ILE A 141 15.87 2.08 13.22
N THR A 142 16.03 3.38 13.00
CA THR A 142 17.17 3.96 12.28
C THR A 142 18.38 4.24 13.17
N ARG A 143 18.25 4.13 14.50
CA ARG A 143 19.27 4.60 15.48
C ARG A 143 19.64 6.07 15.29
N ALA A 144 18.70 6.86 14.81
CA ALA A 144 18.83 8.29 14.59
C ALA A 144 19.06 9.05 15.90
N LEU A 145 19.86 10.10 15.85
CA LEU A 145 20.02 11.03 16.96
C LEU A 145 18.75 11.87 17.15
N LYS A 146 18.57 12.43 18.35
CA LYS A 146 17.39 13.25 18.69
C LYS A 146 17.17 14.42 17.74
N SER A 147 18.25 14.99 17.21
CA SER A 147 18.25 16.11 16.26
C SER A 147 17.89 15.74 14.82
N THR A 148 17.88 14.43 14.46
CA THR A 148 17.62 13.99 13.09
C THR A 148 16.20 14.35 12.65
N PRO A 149 16.01 14.98 11.47
CA PRO A 149 14.70 15.31 10.93
C PRO A 149 13.82 14.09 10.76
N ILE A 150 12.54 14.23 11.10
CA ILE A 150 11.56 13.14 10.97
C ILE A 150 11.46 12.65 9.52
N LYS A 151 11.42 13.58 8.56
CA LYS A 151 11.34 13.26 7.13
C LYS A 151 12.47 12.34 6.67
N ALA A 152 13.70 12.57 7.12
CA ALA A 152 14.85 11.71 6.77
C ALA A 152 14.68 10.26 7.26
N MET A 153 14.06 10.08 8.44
CA MET A 153 13.78 8.75 8.98
C MET A 153 12.61 8.07 8.24
N GLU A 154 11.57 8.84 7.87
CA GLU A 154 10.44 8.35 7.08
C GLU A 154 10.89 7.89 5.69
N ASP A 155 11.77 8.66 5.03
CA ASP A 155 12.31 8.32 3.72
C ASP A 155 13.21 7.07 3.77
N ALA A 156 14.13 7.00 4.74
CA ALA A 156 15.01 5.85 4.92
C ALA A 156 14.21 4.56 5.17
N THR A 157 13.24 4.60 6.07
CA THR A 157 12.43 3.43 6.42
C THR A 157 11.30 3.14 5.44
N ALA A 158 10.97 4.08 4.55
CA ALA A 158 9.76 4.06 3.73
C ALA A 158 8.48 3.86 4.57
N ILE A 159 8.44 4.41 5.79
CA ILE A 159 7.26 4.45 6.65
C ILE A 159 6.62 5.84 6.49
N PRO A 160 5.40 5.95 5.95
CA PRO A 160 4.77 7.25 5.73
C PRO A 160 4.31 7.88 7.05
N PRO A 161 4.16 9.23 7.08
CA PRO A 161 3.53 9.92 8.20
C PRO A 161 2.17 9.33 8.56
N LEU A 162 1.86 9.22 9.86
CA LEU A 162 0.53 8.75 10.30
C LEU A 162 -0.60 9.64 9.81
N ALA A 163 -0.36 10.94 9.64
CA ALA A 163 -1.35 11.86 9.08
C ALA A 163 -1.80 11.42 7.68
N LYS A 164 -0.87 11.13 6.76
CA LYS A 164 -1.19 10.61 5.42
C LYS A 164 -1.92 9.27 5.47
N ARG A 165 -1.57 8.42 6.43
CA ARG A 165 -2.23 7.13 6.64
C ARG A 165 -3.68 7.32 7.10
N ARG A 166 -3.93 8.24 8.03
CA ARG A 166 -5.29 8.60 8.48
C ARG A 166 -6.14 9.15 7.33
N GLU A 167 -5.58 10.05 6.52
CA GLU A 167 -6.21 10.58 5.32
C GLU A 167 -6.59 9.46 4.34
N SER A 168 -5.65 8.57 4.04
CA SER A 168 -5.88 7.42 3.16
C SER A 168 -7.02 6.52 3.65
N LYS A 169 -7.00 6.14 4.95
CA LYS A 169 -8.06 5.32 5.53
C LYS A 169 -9.42 6.01 5.50
N THR A 170 -9.44 7.34 5.73
CA THR A 170 -10.67 8.14 5.67
C THR A 170 -11.22 8.19 4.24
N LEU A 171 -10.38 8.37 3.23
CA LEU A 171 -10.78 8.32 1.82
C LEU A 171 -11.33 6.95 1.42
N VAL A 172 -10.67 5.86 1.84
CA VAL A 172 -11.16 4.49 1.60
C VAL A 172 -12.52 4.28 2.25
N GLN A 173 -12.70 4.69 3.51
CA GLN A 173 -13.97 4.57 4.20
C GLN A 173 -15.07 5.42 3.54
N THR A 174 -14.74 6.63 3.10
CA THR A 174 -15.66 7.49 2.36
C THR A 174 -16.07 6.87 1.04
N SER A 175 -15.12 6.29 0.31
CA SER A 175 -15.39 5.57 -0.93
C SER A 175 -16.36 4.41 -0.66
N LYS A 176 -16.10 3.59 0.36
CA LYS A 176 -16.99 2.49 0.75
C LYS A 176 -18.42 2.98 1.01
N TYR A 177 -18.61 4.05 1.78
CA TYR A 177 -19.94 4.58 2.06
C TYR A 177 -20.68 5.10 0.82
N LYS A 178 -19.97 5.60 -0.18
CA LYS A 178 -20.55 6.07 -1.44
C LYS A 178 -20.98 4.92 -2.36
N TYR A 179 -20.21 3.83 -2.34
CA TYR A 179 -20.49 2.67 -3.19
C TYR A 179 -21.56 1.75 -2.62
N LEU A 180 -21.72 1.67 -1.28
CA LEU A 180 -22.74 0.84 -0.66
C LEU A 180 -24.14 1.39 -1.00
N PRO A 181 -25.04 0.56 -1.55
CA PRO A 181 -26.44 0.94 -1.73
C PRO A 181 -27.04 1.23 -0.35
N ASP A 182 -27.97 2.18 -0.29
CA ASP A 182 -28.81 2.51 0.88
C ASP A 182 -28.05 2.80 2.20
N HIS A 183 -26.73 3.08 2.11
CA HIS A 183 -25.96 3.40 3.30
C HIS A 183 -26.31 4.81 3.84
N PRO A 184 -26.67 4.96 5.14
CA PRO A 184 -27.14 6.25 5.70
C PRO A 184 -26.14 7.41 5.53
N MET A 185 -24.85 7.11 5.42
CA MET A 185 -23.82 8.13 5.19
C MET A 185 -23.77 8.63 3.74
N LYS A 186 -24.34 7.90 2.76
CA LYS A 186 -24.30 8.30 1.35
C LYS A 186 -25.00 9.65 1.15
N ALA A 187 -26.25 9.77 1.57
CA ALA A 187 -27.01 11.03 1.50
C ALA A 187 -26.33 12.18 2.26
N LYS A 188 -25.72 11.91 3.42
CA LYS A 188 -24.97 12.92 4.19
C LYS A 188 -23.69 13.36 3.50
N LEU A 189 -23.01 12.48 2.77
CA LEU A 189 -21.80 12.80 2.00
C LEU A 189 -22.11 13.60 0.73
N GLU A 190 -23.29 13.41 0.14
CA GLU A 190 -23.76 14.10 -1.07
C GLU A 190 -24.44 15.42 -0.74
N GLY A 191 -25.20 15.50 0.37
CA GLY A 191 -25.95 16.66 0.80
C GLY A 191 -25.08 17.87 1.19
N LEU A 192 -25.66 19.08 1.15
CA LEU A 192 -24.99 20.31 1.61
C LEU A 192 -24.81 20.27 3.13
N THR A 193 -23.62 20.54 3.63
CA THR A 193 -23.37 20.68 5.07
C THR A 193 -23.17 22.15 5.42
N LYS A 194 -24.02 22.66 6.31
CA LYS A 194 -23.74 23.93 6.99
C LYS A 194 -22.78 23.65 8.15
N ASN A 195 -21.56 24.14 8.05
CA ASN A 195 -20.58 23.95 9.13
C ASN A 195 -20.82 25.01 10.24
N ARG A 196 -21.68 24.68 11.22
CA ARG A 196 -21.99 25.55 12.36
C ARG A 196 -20.98 25.42 13.49
N LEU A 197 -20.13 24.40 13.48
CA LEU A 197 -19.19 24.11 14.55
C LEU A 197 -17.78 24.52 14.15
N LYS A 198 -16.99 25.02 15.11
CA LYS A 198 -15.55 25.31 14.91
C LYS A 198 -14.75 24.07 14.50
N ARG A 199 -15.18 22.88 14.98
CA ARG A 199 -14.59 21.59 14.60
C ARG A 199 -15.37 21.00 13.42
N GLY A 200 -14.66 20.65 12.35
CA GLY A 200 -15.26 19.99 11.18
C GLY A 200 -15.85 18.62 11.54
N SER A 201 -16.97 18.27 10.90
CA SER A 201 -17.53 16.93 10.97
C SER A 201 -16.73 15.97 10.07
N PHE A 202 -16.97 14.65 10.23
CA PHE A 202 -16.41 13.64 9.31
C PHE A 202 -16.70 13.99 7.84
N VAL A 203 -17.92 14.40 7.53
CA VAL A 203 -18.33 14.81 6.17
C VAL A 203 -17.52 16.02 5.67
N HIS A 204 -17.25 16.99 6.55
CA HIS A 204 -16.42 18.14 6.19
C HIS A 204 -14.98 17.74 5.87
N GLU A 205 -14.35 16.94 6.73
CA GLU A 205 -12.98 16.46 6.53
C GLU A 205 -12.86 15.61 5.25
N THR A 206 -13.82 14.73 4.99
CA THR A 206 -13.83 13.90 3.79
C THR A 206 -13.99 14.70 2.51
N ARG A 207 -14.81 15.77 2.51
CA ARG A 207 -14.94 16.67 1.35
C ARG A 207 -13.66 17.41 1.07
N LYS A 208 -13.00 17.92 2.12
CA LYS A 208 -11.70 18.56 2.00
C LYS A 208 -10.68 17.61 1.37
N LEU A 209 -10.59 16.38 1.86
CA LEU A 209 -9.69 15.37 1.33
C LEU A 209 -10.04 15.01 -0.13
N ASN A 210 -11.31 14.76 -0.44
CA ASN A 210 -11.72 14.47 -1.81
C ASN A 210 -11.37 15.63 -2.77
N LYS A 211 -11.53 16.90 -2.36
CA LYS A 211 -11.13 18.05 -3.17
C LYS A 211 -9.61 18.07 -3.41
N THR A 212 -8.81 17.78 -2.38
CA THR A 212 -7.34 17.74 -2.50
C THR A 212 -6.86 16.64 -3.47
N PHE A 213 -7.56 15.53 -3.53
CA PHE A 213 -7.19 14.38 -4.38
C PHE A 213 -8.09 14.22 -5.62
N ALA A 214 -8.93 15.20 -5.94
CA ALA A 214 -9.93 15.10 -7.01
C ALA A 214 -9.34 14.73 -8.38
N GLU A 215 -8.19 15.30 -8.73
CA GLU A 215 -7.52 15.07 -10.01
C GLU A 215 -6.98 13.63 -10.16
N HIS A 216 -6.73 12.96 -9.02
CA HIS A 216 -6.13 11.63 -8.98
C HIS A 216 -7.15 10.52 -8.72
N LEU A 217 -8.32 10.88 -8.22
CA LEU A 217 -9.38 9.94 -7.84
C LEU A 217 -10.58 10.16 -8.73
N GLY A 218 -10.69 9.40 -9.81
CA GLY A 218 -11.83 9.47 -10.73
C GLY A 218 -13.19 9.49 -10.03
N GLN A 219 -14.21 9.93 -10.73
CA GLN A 219 -15.59 9.93 -10.25
C GLN A 219 -16.09 8.48 -10.19
N PRO A 220 -16.65 8.03 -9.06
CA PRO A 220 -17.29 6.72 -9.00
C PRO A 220 -18.64 6.79 -9.72
N THR A 221 -18.93 5.82 -10.54
CA THR A 221 -20.18 5.78 -11.31
C THR A 221 -20.94 4.46 -11.19
N THR A 222 -20.27 3.39 -10.76
CA THR A 222 -20.96 2.13 -10.48
C THR A 222 -21.25 2.04 -8.99
N PRO A 223 -22.54 1.97 -8.56
CA PRO A 223 -22.85 1.58 -7.21
C PRO A 223 -22.24 0.20 -6.95
N PHE A 224 -21.88 -0.04 -5.71
CA PHE A 224 -21.56 -1.38 -5.27
C PHE A 224 -22.83 -2.22 -5.43
N THR A 225 -22.95 -2.89 -6.54
CA THR A 225 -23.85 -4.05 -6.59
C THR A 225 -23.24 -5.04 -5.62
N VAL A 226 -23.98 -5.43 -4.58
CA VAL A 226 -23.74 -6.72 -3.95
C VAL A 226 -23.75 -7.67 -5.14
N GLN A 227 -22.58 -8.15 -5.53
CA GLN A 227 -22.53 -9.20 -6.52
C GLN A 227 -23.37 -10.30 -5.91
N ASP A 228 -24.48 -10.63 -6.56
CA ASP A 228 -25.09 -11.92 -6.36
C ASP A 228 -23.91 -12.87 -6.44
N LEU A 229 -23.66 -13.59 -5.35
CA LEU A 229 -22.54 -14.54 -5.29
C LEU A 229 -22.62 -15.28 -6.61
N PRO A 230 -21.58 -15.23 -7.47
CA PRO A 230 -21.68 -15.88 -8.76
C PRO A 230 -22.19 -17.28 -8.48
N GLU A 231 -23.24 -17.68 -9.15
CA GLU A 231 -23.75 -19.04 -8.98
C GLU A 231 -22.54 -19.95 -9.09
N PRO A 232 -22.32 -20.86 -8.15
CA PRO A 232 -21.17 -21.76 -8.21
C PRO A 232 -21.19 -22.35 -9.60
N TRP A 233 -20.09 -22.21 -10.33
CA TRP A 233 -19.93 -22.60 -11.73
C TRP A 233 -20.54 -23.98 -11.96
N LYS A 234 -21.82 -24.06 -12.28
CA LYS A 234 -22.59 -25.28 -12.53
C LYS A 234 -22.49 -25.74 -13.98
N HIS A 235 -21.63 -25.06 -14.76
CA HIS A 235 -21.54 -25.34 -16.18
C HIS A 235 -20.34 -26.22 -16.47
N ASP A 236 -20.56 -27.15 -17.37
CA ASP A 236 -19.54 -28.04 -17.91
C ASP A 236 -18.37 -27.21 -18.47
N GLN A 237 -17.24 -27.19 -17.75
CA GLN A 237 -16.03 -26.43 -18.10
C GLN A 237 -15.06 -27.28 -18.90
N SER A 238 -15.53 -28.33 -19.58
CA SER A 238 -14.67 -29.28 -20.30
C SER A 238 -13.76 -28.59 -21.35
N ASN A 239 -14.14 -27.41 -21.83
CA ASN A 239 -13.42 -26.68 -22.87
C ASN A 239 -12.58 -25.49 -22.34
N LEU A 240 -12.51 -25.23 -21.03
CA LEU A 240 -11.66 -24.18 -20.45
C LEU A 240 -10.59 -24.79 -19.55
N THR A 241 -9.33 -24.49 -19.84
CA THR A 241 -8.21 -24.88 -19.00
C THR A 241 -7.44 -23.65 -18.53
N THR A 242 -6.91 -23.70 -17.30
CA THR A 242 -6.10 -22.63 -16.73
C THR A 242 -4.77 -23.17 -16.25
N HIS A 243 -3.67 -22.49 -16.59
CA HIS A 243 -2.32 -22.87 -16.21
C HIS A 243 -1.59 -21.67 -15.59
N THR A 244 -1.14 -21.82 -14.36
CA THR A 244 -0.50 -20.77 -13.55
C THR A 244 1.02 -20.88 -13.50
N ASN A 245 1.60 -21.82 -14.21
CA ASN A 245 3.04 -22.07 -14.27
C ASN A 245 3.48 -22.51 -15.67
N VAL A 246 4.78 -22.41 -15.94
CA VAL A 246 5.43 -22.97 -17.11
C VAL A 246 6.09 -24.28 -16.68
N PRO A 247 5.78 -25.42 -17.34
CA PRO A 247 6.38 -26.71 -17.02
C PRO A 247 7.91 -26.67 -17.02
N GLY A 248 8.53 -27.27 -16.02
CA GLY A 248 9.99 -27.32 -15.89
C GLY A 248 10.67 -26.04 -15.40
N LEU A 249 9.99 -24.90 -15.37
CA LEU A 249 10.56 -23.64 -14.87
C LEU A 249 10.48 -23.58 -13.33
N PRO A 250 11.61 -23.54 -12.58
CA PRO A 250 11.59 -23.44 -11.13
C PRO A 250 10.98 -22.10 -10.68
N PRO A 251 10.18 -22.09 -9.59
CA PRO A 251 9.65 -20.86 -9.02
C PRO A 251 10.77 -19.88 -8.60
N GLY A 252 10.63 -18.61 -8.99
CA GLY A 252 11.59 -17.57 -8.61
C GLY A 252 12.88 -17.54 -9.45
N THR A 253 12.94 -18.27 -10.57
CA THR A 253 14.06 -18.19 -11.53
C THR A 253 14.28 -16.73 -11.97
N SER A 254 15.50 -16.22 -11.78
CA SER A 254 15.91 -14.88 -12.22
C SER A 254 16.62 -14.88 -13.58
N ASP A 255 17.01 -16.05 -14.08
CA ASP A 255 17.70 -16.21 -15.36
C ASP A 255 16.71 -16.01 -16.52
N GLU A 256 16.91 -14.97 -17.30
CA GLU A 256 16.07 -14.61 -18.45
C GLU A 256 16.17 -15.62 -19.60
N MET A 257 17.35 -16.19 -19.82
CA MET A 257 17.55 -17.22 -20.85
C MET A 257 16.81 -18.50 -20.51
N ALA A 258 16.83 -18.92 -19.24
CA ALA A 258 16.06 -20.07 -18.77
C ALA A 258 14.56 -19.83 -18.92
N LYS A 259 14.05 -18.66 -18.55
CA LYS A 259 12.63 -18.31 -18.73
C LYS A 259 12.23 -18.42 -20.19
N LEU A 260 13.03 -17.83 -21.09
CA LEU A 260 12.78 -17.86 -22.54
C LEU A 260 12.74 -19.31 -23.05
N SER A 261 13.77 -20.10 -22.76
CA SER A 261 13.90 -21.49 -23.25
C SER A 261 12.73 -22.38 -22.79
N PHE A 262 12.40 -22.38 -21.50
CA PHE A 262 11.28 -23.19 -20.98
C PHE A 262 9.93 -22.73 -21.54
N THR A 263 9.72 -21.42 -21.66
CA THR A 263 8.46 -20.87 -22.20
C THR A 263 8.30 -21.19 -23.68
N GLN A 264 9.35 -21.03 -24.48
CA GLN A 264 9.33 -21.40 -25.91
C GLN A 264 9.09 -22.89 -26.13
N ALA A 265 9.77 -23.76 -25.38
CA ALA A 265 9.56 -25.19 -25.44
C ALA A 265 8.08 -25.55 -25.12
N MET A 266 7.53 -24.99 -24.05
CA MET A 266 6.12 -25.21 -23.69
C MET A 266 5.18 -24.74 -24.79
N ILE A 267 5.42 -23.57 -25.41
CA ILE A 267 4.57 -23.06 -26.49
C ILE A 267 4.64 -24.00 -27.71
N GLN A 268 5.83 -24.46 -28.10
CA GLN A 268 6.01 -25.35 -29.26
C GLN A 268 5.40 -26.73 -29.03
N ASP A 269 5.55 -27.29 -27.83
CA ASP A 269 5.10 -28.64 -27.50
C ASP A 269 3.59 -28.71 -27.21
N THR A 270 3.04 -27.70 -26.50
CA THR A 270 1.66 -27.75 -26.02
C THR A 270 0.70 -26.96 -26.90
N TYR A 271 1.15 -25.87 -27.50
CA TYR A 271 0.32 -24.94 -28.27
C TYR A 271 0.90 -24.60 -29.65
N PRO A 272 1.24 -25.62 -30.48
CA PRO A 272 1.84 -25.39 -31.79
C PRO A 272 0.91 -24.56 -32.70
N LEU A 273 1.49 -23.63 -33.45
CA LEU A 273 0.74 -22.67 -34.28
C LEU A 273 -0.14 -23.34 -35.35
N GLU A 274 0.20 -24.53 -35.77
CA GLU A 274 -0.56 -25.31 -36.77
C GLU A 274 -1.95 -25.72 -36.28
N THR A 275 -2.13 -25.82 -34.96
CA THR A 275 -3.38 -26.29 -34.33
C THR A 275 -3.98 -25.34 -33.34
N TRP A 276 -3.25 -24.31 -32.89
CA TRP A 276 -3.69 -23.34 -31.91
C TRP A 276 -3.58 -21.91 -32.44
N THR A 277 -4.65 -21.13 -32.32
CA THR A 277 -4.54 -19.67 -32.39
C THR A 277 -3.89 -19.17 -31.11
N GLN A 278 -2.74 -18.53 -31.22
CA GLN A 278 -1.98 -17.99 -30.11
C GLN A 278 -2.31 -16.51 -29.91
N VAL A 279 -2.78 -16.15 -28.72
CA VAL A 279 -3.18 -14.79 -28.36
C VAL A 279 -2.31 -14.33 -27.19
N TYR A 280 -1.65 -13.20 -27.36
CA TYR A 280 -0.84 -12.56 -26.32
C TYR A 280 -1.54 -11.29 -25.87
N THR A 281 -1.73 -11.14 -24.55
CA THR A 281 -2.41 -9.98 -23.95
C THR A 281 -1.53 -9.34 -22.90
N ASP A 282 -1.54 -8.00 -22.85
CA ASP A 282 -0.85 -7.22 -21.84
C ASP A 282 -1.63 -5.95 -21.48
N GLY A 283 -1.48 -5.49 -20.24
CA GLY A 283 -2.12 -4.29 -19.73
C GLY A 283 -1.11 -3.32 -19.11
N SER A 284 -1.10 -2.08 -19.57
CA SER A 284 -0.23 -1.03 -19.06
C SER A 284 -1.02 0.13 -18.46
N ALA A 285 -0.53 0.71 -17.36
CA ALA A 285 -1.09 1.96 -16.83
C ALA A 285 0.01 2.81 -16.20
N SER A 286 0.01 4.11 -16.51
CA SER A 286 0.95 5.09 -15.96
C SER A 286 0.87 5.13 -14.44
N ALA A 287 2.02 4.94 -13.77
CA ALA A 287 2.12 4.81 -12.31
C ALA A 287 1.17 3.73 -11.72
N ALA A 288 0.74 2.76 -12.53
CA ALA A 288 -0.17 1.66 -12.22
C ALA A 288 -1.62 2.08 -11.85
N ILE A 289 -2.01 3.32 -12.11
CA ILE A 289 -3.33 3.85 -11.72
C ILE A 289 -3.92 4.87 -12.70
N LYS A 290 -3.25 5.21 -13.79
CA LYS A 290 -3.64 6.30 -14.68
C LYS A 290 -3.28 5.99 -16.13
N ASP A 291 -4.09 6.52 -17.06
CA ASP A 291 -3.88 6.44 -18.50
C ASP A 291 -3.54 5.00 -18.93
N GLY A 292 -4.57 4.15 -18.93
CA GLY A 292 -4.40 2.72 -19.18
C GLY A 292 -4.43 2.38 -20.67
N GLY A 293 -3.71 1.32 -21.04
CA GLY A 293 -3.75 0.75 -22.38
C GLY A 293 -3.78 -0.77 -22.33
N ALA A 294 -4.52 -1.39 -23.24
CA ALA A 294 -4.56 -2.81 -23.48
C ALA A 294 -3.90 -3.13 -24.82
N GLY A 295 -3.03 -4.11 -24.82
CA GLY A 295 -2.33 -4.61 -26.01
C GLY A 295 -2.70 -6.04 -26.31
N ILE A 296 -2.97 -6.33 -27.57
CA ILE A 296 -3.35 -7.66 -28.04
C ILE A 296 -2.55 -7.97 -29.29
N PHE A 297 -1.95 -9.14 -29.30
CA PHE A 297 -1.24 -9.68 -30.45
C PHE A 297 -1.72 -11.11 -30.72
N ILE A 298 -2.30 -11.36 -31.88
CA ILE A 298 -2.87 -12.66 -32.27
C ILE A 298 -2.04 -13.24 -33.43
N LEU A 299 -1.69 -14.50 -33.29
CA LEU A 299 -1.12 -15.32 -34.36
C LEU A 299 -2.12 -16.42 -34.72
N HIS A 300 -2.65 -16.35 -35.93
CA HIS A 300 -3.58 -17.34 -36.45
C HIS A 300 -2.87 -18.55 -37.03
N THR A 301 -3.55 -19.69 -37.08
CA THR A 301 -3.06 -20.93 -37.66
C THR A 301 -2.71 -20.79 -39.14
N SER A 302 -3.27 -19.82 -39.85
CA SER A 302 -2.91 -19.44 -41.22
C SER A 302 -1.54 -18.75 -41.36
N GLY A 303 -0.89 -18.39 -40.26
CA GLY A 303 0.31 -17.55 -40.22
C GLY A 303 0.01 -16.03 -40.25
N ARG A 304 -1.27 -15.62 -40.37
CA ARG A 304 -1.67 -14.21 -40.28
C ARG A 304 -1.48 -13.70 -38.85
N SER A 305 -0.93 -12.49 -38.71
CA SER A 305 -0.88 -11.80 -37.43
C SER A 305 -1.88 -10.65 -37.37
N GLU A 306 -2.45 -10.42 -36.20
CA GLU A 306 -3.37 -9.33 -35.94
C GLU A 306 -2.93 -8.59 -34.68
N THR A 307 -2.98 -7.25 -34.69
CA THR A 307 -2.55 -6.40 -33.58
C THR A 307 -3.64 -5.43 -33.21
N ASN A 308 -3.84 -5.22 -31.92
CA ASN A 308 -4.77 -4.22 -31.44
C ASN A 308 -4.20 -3.48 -30.23
N SER A 309 -4.43 -2.16 -30.17
CA SER A 309 -4.00 -1.27 -29.10
C SER A 309 -5.19 -0.40 -28.69
N ILE A 310 -5.58 -0.44 -27.41
CA ILE A 310 -6.84 0.14 -26.95
C ILE A 310 -6.61 0.98 -25.70
N PRO A 311 -7.07 2.25 -25.66
CA PRO A 311 -7.08 3.05 -24.45
C PRO A 311 -8.15 2.54 -23.47
N THR A 312 -7.76 2.24 -22.23
CA THR A 312 -8.64 1.60 -21.24
C THR A 312 -9.18 2.55 -20.17
N GLY A 313 -8.77 3.81 -20.19
CA GLY A 313 -9.34 4.87 -19.38
C GLY A 313 -8.32 5.73 -18.64
N ARG A 314 -8.69 7.00 -18.44
CA ARG A 314 -7.87 7.99 -17.72
C ARG A 314 -7.55 7.58 -16.27
N HIS A 315 -8.49 6.90 -15.61
CA HIS A 315 -8.30 6.32 -14.29
C HIS A 315 -8.41 4.81 -14.43
N CYS A 316 -7.27 4.16 -14.58
CA CYS A 316 -7.18 2.74 -14.85
C CYS A 316 -6.04 2.12 -14.04
N THR A 317 -6.29 0.97 -13.43
CA THR A 317 -5.23 0.17 -12.81
C THR A 317 -4.61 -0.78 -13.83
N ASN A 318 -3.36 -1.21 -13.63
CA ASN A 318 -2.76 -2.27 -14.46
C ASN A 318 -3.69 -3.48 -14.55
N TYR A 319 -4.23 -3.92 -13.39
CA TYR A 319 -5.16 -5.06 -13.36
C TYR A 319 -6.38 -4.87 -14.27
N ARG A 320 -6.97 -3.67 -14.31
CA ARG A 320 -8.08 -3.38 -15.22
C ARG A 320 -7.64 -3.42 -16.67
N ALA A 321 -6.48 -2.86 -16.98
CA ALA A 321 -5.93 -2.89 -18.35
C ALA A 321 -5.73 -4.32 -18.84
N GLU A 322 -5.20 -5.21 -17.99
CA GLU A 322 -5.08 -6.65 -18.24
C GLU A 322 -6.42 -7.33 -18.53
N VAL A 323 -7.40 -7.07 -17.66
CA VAL A 323 -8.76 -7.61 -17.83
C VAL A 323 -9.39 -7.13 -19.13
N GLU A 324 -9.20 -5.88 -19.49
CA GLU A 324 -9.73 -5.30 -20.72
C GLU A 324 -9.03 -5.87 -21.97
N ALA A 325 -7.72 -6.13 -21.90
CA ALA A 325 -6.98 -6.80 -22.97
C ALA A 325 -7.58 -8.18 -23.27
N ILE A 326 -7.88 -8.97 -22.24
CA ILE A 326 -8.50 -10.28 -22.39
C ILE A 326 -9.91 -10.18 -23.00
N LYS A 327 -10.75 -9.24 -22.50
CA LYS A 327 -12.08 -9.03 -23.06
C LYS A 327 -12.07 -8.71 -24.54
N GLN A 328 -11.20 -7.81 -24.93
CA GLN A 328 -11.09 -7.39 -26.33
C GLN A 328 -10.47 -8.51 -27.18
N ALA A 329 -9.54 -9.29 -26.65
CA ALA A 329 -9.00 -10.47 -27.33
C ALA A 329 -10.11 -11.50 -27.60
N ILE A 330 -10.95 -11.79 -26.63
CA ILE A 330 -12.11 -12.70 -26.80
C ILE A 330 -13.01 -12.18 -27.93
N LYS A 331 -13.35 -10.89 -27.92
CA LYS A 331 -14.19 -10.28 -28.95
C LYS A 331 -13.58 -10.39 -30.34
N LEU A 332 -12.28 -10.10 -30.49
CA LEU A 332 -11.58 -10.24 -31.77
C LEU A 332 -11.58 -11.68 -32.28
N ILE A 333 -11.46 -12.66 -31.38
CA ILE A 333 -11.51 -14.08 -31.72
C ILE A 333 -12.93 -14.49 -32.17
N GLU A 334 -13.97 -13.99 -31.49
CA GLU A 334 -15.37 -14.25 -31.87
C GLU A 334 -15.73 -13.64 -33.23
N GLU A 335 -15.21 -12.44 -33.53
CA GLU A 335 -15.42 -11.71 -34.78
C GLU A 335 -14.51 -12.18 -35.93
N SER A 336 -13.48 -12.99 -35.64
CA SER A 336 -12.52 -13.46 -36.65
C SER A 336 -13.20 -14.41 -37.65
N PRO A 337 -12.98 -14.23 -38.94
CA PRO A 337 -13.47 -15.14 -39.97
C PRO A 337 -12.75 -16.50 -39.95
N GLU A 338 -11.64 -16.62 -39.23
CA GLU A 338 -10.89 -17.85 -39.13
C GLU A 338 -11.49 -18.79 -38.11
N SER A 339 -11.89 -19.98 -38.52
CA SER A 339 -12.56 -20.99 -37.69
C SER A 339 -11.56 -21.91 -36.99
N CYS A 340 -10.63 -21.36 -36.18
CA CYS A 340 -9.77 -22.21 -35.37
C CYS A 340 -10.54 -22.71 -34.13
N PHE A 341 -10.48 -24.01 -33.88
CA PHE A 341 -11.14 -24.66 -32.74
C PHE A 341 -10.40 -24.44 -31.41
N ASN A 342 -9.07 -24.42 -31.43
CA ASN A 342 -8.25 -24.28 -30.25
C ASN A 342 -7.67 -22.87 -30.14
N VAL A 343 -7.82 -22.25 -28.98
CA VAL A 343 -7.33 -20.90 -28.68
C VAL A 343 -6.55 -20.91 -27.37
N VAL A 344 -5.35 -20.41 -27.36
CA VAL A 344 -4.59 -20.17 -26.14
C VAL A 344 -4.39 -18.67 -25.94
N ILE A 345 -4.68 -18.17 -24.73
CA ILE A 345 -4.44 -16.79 -24.33
C ILE A 345 -3.27 -16.77 -23.34
N PHE A 346 -2.15 -16.23 -23.79
CA PHE A 346 -0.94 -16.02 -22.99
C PHE A 346 -1.03 -14.67 -22.27
N MET A 347 -0.72 -14.66 -21.00
CA MET A 347 -0.70 -13.46 -20.15
C MET A 347 0.35 -13.56 -19.06
N ASP A 348 0.94 -12.44 -18.67
CA ASP A 348 1.87 -12.40 -17.52
C ASP A 348 1.18 -11.98 -16.20
N ALA A 349 -0.07 -11.55 -16.26
CA ALA A 349 -0.89 -11.17 -15.13
C ALA A 349 -1.47 -12.39 -14.38
N LEU A 350 -0.63 -13.12 -13.64
CA LEU A 350 -1.06 -14.27 -12.83
C LEU A 350 -2.27 -13.96 -11.93
N SER A 351 -2.38 -12.71 -11.44
CA SER A 351 -3.48 -12.26 -10.59
C SER A 351 -4.85 -12.35 -11.27
N VAL A 352 -4.93 -12.23 -12.59
CA VAL A 352 -6.20 -12.34 -13.34
C VAL A 352 -6.64 -13.80 -13.39
N ILE A 353 -5.75 -14.74 -13.70
CA ILE A 353 -6.05 -16.18 -13.70
C ILE A 353 -6.52 -16.61 -12.32
N GLN A 354 -5.78 -16.25 -11.26
CA GLN A 354 -6.17 -16.57 -9.88
C GLN A 354 -7.50 -15.95 -9.46
N ALA A 355 -7.83 -14.76 -9.97
CA ALA A 355 -9.12 -14.15 -9.70
C ALA A 355 -10.28 -14.87 -10.42
N LEU A 356 -10.04 -15.38 -11.62
CA LEU A 356 -10.99 -16.24 -12.34
C LEU A 356 -11.23 -17.55 -11.60
N GLU A 357 -10.17 -18.27 -11.25
CA GLU A 357 -10.26 -19.54 -10.50
C GLU A 357 -11.02 -19.37 -9.16
N ASN A 358 -10.85 -18.25 -8.49
CA ASN A 358 -11.54 -17.92 -7.24
C ASN A 358 -12.92 -17.27 -7.44
N SER A 359 -13.47 -17.26 -8.65
CA SER A 359 -14.76 -16.64 -8.99
C SER A 359 -14.88 -15.15 -8.58
N LYS A 360 -13.75 -14.45 -8.46
CA LYS A 360 -13.71 -13.02 -8.11
C LYS A 360 -13.75 -12.11 -9.32
N GLN A 361 -13.51 -12.64 -10.52
CA GLN A 361 -13.49 -11.88 -11.76
C GLN A 361 -14.64 -12.33 -12.68
N THR A 362 -15.79 -11.71 -12.48
CA THR A 362 -17.03 -12.04 -13.23
C THR A 362 -17.12 -11.32 -14.57
N SER A 363 -16.37 -10.22 -14.77
CA SER A 363 -16.52 -9.37 -15.95
C SER A 363 -16.06 -10.02 -17.26
N ILE A 364 -15.14 -10.99 -17.19
CA ILE A 364 -14.67 -11.77 -18.37
C ILE A 364 -15.20 -13.21 -18.37
N SER A 365 -15.72 -13.67 -17.24
CA SER A 365 -16.23 -15.05 -17.10
C SER A 365 -17.30 -15.36 -18.13
N GLY A 366 -18.28 -14.46 -18.31
CA GLY A 366 -19.35 -14.64 -19.29
C GLY A 366 -18.87 -14.71 -20.74
N ALA A 367 -17.89 -13.85 -21.10
CA ALA A 367 -17.30 -13.84 -22.45
C ALA A 367 -16.48 -15.11 -22.69
N LEU A 368 -15.63 -15.52 -21.73
CA LEU A 368 -14.90 -16.78 -21.82
C LEU A 368 -15.84 -17.97 -21.94
N PHE A 369 -16.91 -17.99 -21.13
CA PHE A 369 -17.90 -19.06 -21.22
C PHE A 369 -18.62 -19.10 -22.57
N SER A 370 -18.93 -17.94 -23.16
CA SER A 370 -19.48 -17.87 -24.51
C SER A 370 -18.52 -18.46 -25.55
N LEU A 371 -17.26 -18.09 -25.49
CA LEU A 371 -16.22 -18.60 -26.38
C LEU A 371 -16.03 -20.13 -26.23
N CYS A 372 -16.09 -20.65 -25.00
CA CYS A 372 -15.93 -22.09 -24.73
C CYS A 372 -17.07 -22.96 -25.25
N LYS A 373 -18.23 -22.41 -25.63
CA LYS A 373 -19.31 -23.16 -26.30
C LYS A 373 -18.92 -23.66 -27.69
N THR A 374 -18.02 -22.97 -28.35
CA THR A 374 -17.63 -23.26 -29.74
C THR A 374 -16.15 -23.59 -29.91
N ARG A 375 -15.34 -23.34 -28.89
CA ARG A 375 -13.87 -23.47 -28.96
C ARG A 375 -13.29 -24.07 -27.67
N VAL A 376 -12.17 -24.74 -27.79
CA VAL A 376 -11.32 -25.10 -26.64
C VAL A 376 -10.45 -23.90 -26.32
N VAL A 377 -10.48 -23.43 -25.08
CA VAL A 377 -9.78 -22.24 -24.61
C VAL A 377 -8.80 -22.62 -23.50
N SER A 378 -7.55 -22.20 -23.65
CA SER A 378 -6.53 -22.32 -22.60
C SER A 378 -6.06 -20.94 -22.17
N LEU A 379 -6.06 -20.66 -20.86
CA LEU A 379 -5.43 -19.48 -20.27
C LEU A 379 -4.09 -19.90 -19.70
N GLN A 380 -3.00 -19.43 -20.29
CA GLN A 380 -1.65 -19.82 -19.92
C GLN A 380 -0.88 -18.63 -19.36
N TRP A 381 -0.45 -18.74 -18.11
CA TRP A 381 0.51 -17.77 -17.56
C TRP A 381 1.90 -17.98 -18.16
N ILE A 382 2.55 -16.87 -18.51
CA ILE A 382 3.96 -16.84 -18.95
C ILE A 382 4.73 -15.75 -18.17
N PRO A 383 6.04 -15.88 -17.99
CA PRO A 383 6.86 -14.82 -17.41
C PRO A 383 6.82 -13.54 -18.25
N ALA A 384 6.79 -12.37 -17.59
CA ALA A 384 6.83 -11.08 -18.28
C ALA A 384 8.09 -10.92 -19.15
N HIS A 385 7.95 -10.28 -20.29
CA HIS A 385 9.06 -9.93 -21.21
C HIS A 385 9.93 -11.13 -21.66
N CYS A 386 9.37 -12.34 -21.74
CA CYS A 386 10.19 -13.52 -22.06
C CYS A 386 10.03 -14.05 -23.48
N VAL A 387 8.95 -13.72 -24.20
CA VAL A 387 8.71 -14.19 -25.58
C VAL A 387 8.29 -13.04 -26.50
N PRO A 388 8.62 -13.09 -27.82
CA PRO A 388 8.32 -12.01 -28.76
C PRO A 388 6.84 -11.62 -28.83
N GLY A 389 5.93 -12.59 -28.70
CA GLY A 389 4.48 -12.32 -28.68
C GLY A 389 4.07 -11.44 -27.50
N ASN A 390 4.60 -11.72 -26.29
CA ASN A 390 4.33 -10.90 -25.10
C ASN A 390 4.95 -9.50 -25.21
N GLU A 391 6.15 -9.38 -25.79
CA GLU A 391 6.78 -8.07 -26.02
C GLU A 391 5.99 -7.22 -27.02
N ASN A 392 5.38 -7.84 -28.03
CA ASN A 392 4.46 -7.15 -28.94
C ASN A 392 3.21 -6.66 -28.22
N ALA A 393 2.59 -7.49 -27.37
CA ALA A 393 1.44 -7.10 -26.58
C ALA A 393 1.79 -5.95 -25.61
N ASP A 394 2.93 -6.01 -24.90
CA ASP A 394 3.41 -4.93 -24.00
C ASP A 394 3.62 -3.62 -24.76
N ARG A 395 4.25 -3.67 -25.95
CA ARG A 395 4.42 -2.49 -26.81
C ARG A 395 3.08 -1.87 -27.21
N LEU A 396 2.10 -2.71 -27.56
CA LEU A 396 0.75 -2.26 -27.93
C LEU A 396 -0.01 -1.69 -26.71
N ALA A 397 0.12 -2.31 -25.54
CA ALA A 397 -0.46 -1.79 -24.31
C ALA A 397 0.10 -0.40 -23.95
N LYS A 398 1.41 -0.21 -24.08
CA LYS A 398 2.06 1.09 -23.89
C LYS A 398 1.59 2.13 -24.92
N LEU A 399 1.37 1.73 -26.16
CA LEU A 399 0.83 2.60 -27.20
C LEU A 399 -0.60 3.04 -26.83
N GLY A 400 -1.49 2.12 -26.48
CA GLY A 400 -2.85 2.43 -26.04
C GLY A 400 -2.91 3.34 -24.81
N ALA A 401 -1.91 3.24 -23.93
CA ALA A 401 -1.79 4.14 -22.78
C ALA A 401 -1.44 5.59 -23.16
N THR A 402 -0.90 5.84 -24.35
CA THR A 402 -0.60 7.18 -24.86
C THR A 402 -1.73 7.80 -25.69
N ASP A 403 -2.73 7.00 -26.06
CA ASP A 403 -3.88 7.46 -26.84
C ASP A 403 -4.85 8.32 -25.99
N ASN A 404 -5.82 8.95 -26.67
CA ASN A 404 -6.84 9.73 -26.00
C ASN A 404 -7.69 8.86 -25.08
N GLN A 405 -7.61 9.10 -23.78
CA GLN A 405 -8.17 8.24 -22.75
C GLN A 405 -9.66 8.52 -22.49
N PRO A 406 -10.53 7.50 -22.59
CA PRO A 406 -11.92 7.64 -22.21
C PRO A 406 -12.09 7.86 -20.69
N GLN A 407 -13.16 8.58 -20.33
CA GLN A 407 -13.56 8.71 -18.92
C GLN A 407 -14.45 7.54 -18.53
N ASN A 408 -13.86 6.51 -17.97
CA ASN A 408 -14.60 5.32 -17.55
C ASN A 408 -14.97 5.38 -16.07
N ALA A 409 -16.07 4.68 -15.74
CA ALA A 409 -16.43 4.36 -14.38
C ALA A 409 -15.33 3.55 -13.69
N ILE A 410 -15.10 3.80 -12.41
CA ILE A 410 -14.15 3.04 -11.59
C ILE A 410 -14.87 2.32 -10.46
N THR A 411 -14.43 1.10 -10.15
CA THR A 411 -14.98 0.32 -9.04
C THR A 411 -14.44 0.82 -7.69
N HIS A 412 -15.04 0.35 -6.59
CA HIS A 412 -14.54 0.64 -5.25
C HIS A 412 -13.10 0.13 -5.06
N GLU A 413 -12.80 -1.07 -5.52
CA GLU A 413 -11.50 -1.73 -5.42
C GLU A 413 -10.42 -0.95 -6.19
N GLU A 414 -10.74 -0.51 -7.38
CA GLU A 414 -9.86 0.36 -8.17
C GLU A 414 -9.59 1.67 -7.43
N LYS A 415 -10.62 2.31 -6.89
CA LYS A 415 -10.46 3.53 -6.10
C LYS A 415 -9.62 3.33 -4.86
N VAL A 416 -9.79 2.21 -4.16
CA VAL A 416 -8.93 1.83 -3.01
C VAL A 416 -7.48 1.66 -3.44
N THR A 417 -7.24 1.04 -4.59
CA THR A 417 -5.90 0.85 -5.16
C THR A 417 -5.26 2.20 -5.49
N MET A 418 -5.99 3.11 -6.13
CA MET A 418 -5.53 4.48 -6.42
C MET A 418 -5.19 5.26 -5.14
N ILE A 419 -6.07 5.23 -4.14
CA ILE A 419 -5.81 5.89 -2.84
C ILE A 419 -4.55 5.33 -2.19
N LYS A 420 -4.36 4.01 -2.21
CA LYS A 420 -3.17 3.35 -1.66
C LYS A 420 -1.91 3.75 -2.42
N ALA A 421 -1.94 3.81 -3.74
CA ALA A 421 -0.81 4.19 -4.58
C ALA A 421 -0.37 5.64 -4.33
N LEU A 422 -1.33 6.57 -4.18
CA LEU A 422 -1.06 7.99 -3.88
C LEU A 422 -0.42 8.20 -2.49
N THR A 423 -0.71 7.32 -1.55
CA THR A 423 -0.27 7.46 -0.17
C THR A 423 0.89 6.54 0.21
N LYS A 424 1.21 5.56 -0.64
CA LYS A 424 2.34 4.64 -0.44
C LYS A 424 3.65 5.35 -0.76
N PRO A 425 4.63 5.34 0.15
CA PRO A 425 5.96 5.85 -0.17
C PRO A 425 6.55 5.00 -1.30
N ARG A 426 7.11 5.64 -2.31
CA ARG A 426 7.84 4.94 -3.37
C ARG A 426 9.12 4.36 -2.76
N PRO A 427 9.31 3.04 -2.75
CA PRO A 427 10.57 2.48 -2.29
C PRO A 427 11.67 2.89 -3.26
N THR A 428 12.62 3.66 -2.82
CA THR A 428 13.87 3.84 -3.54
C THR A 428 14.66 2.54 -3.47
N LYS A 429 15.18 2.07 -4.61
CA LYS A 429 16.19 1.01 -4.62
C LYS A 429 17.42 1.59 -3.91
N ASP A 430 17.71 1.12 -2.72
CA ASP A 430 18.82 1.60 -1.90
C ASP A 430 19.53 0.39 -1.29
N ASP A 431 20.74 0.17 -1.75
CA ASP A 431 21.60 -0.96 -1.34
C ASP A 431 21.98 -0.89 0.15
N CYS A 432 21.79 0.26 0.81
CA CYS A 432 21.94 0.38 2.24
C CYS A 432 21.09 -0.65 3.03
N ARG A 433 19.98 -1.10 2.45
CA ARG A 433 19.12 -2.13 3.05
C ARG A 433 19.72 -3.53 3.04
N LEU A 434 20.75 -3.76 2.25
CA LEU A 434 21.47 -5.04 2.16
C LEU A 434 22.65 -5.13 3.14
N LEU A 435 23.01 -4.01 3.76
CA LEU A 435 24.07 -3.91 4.74
C LEU A 435 23.66 -4.52 6.08
N ASP A 436 24.64 -4.86 6.91
CA ASP A 436 24.37 -5.26 8.28
C ASP A 436 23.87 -4.09 9.15
N ARG A 437 23.45 -4.39 10.37
CA ARG A 437 22.82 -3.40 11.26
C ARG A 437 23.73 -2.22 11.58
N TRP A 438 24.99 -2.49 11.85
CA TRP A 438 25.97 -1.45 12.21
C TRP A 438 26.27 -0.55 11.01
N GLU A 439 26.52 -1.15 9.86
CA GLU A 439 26.77 -0.46 8.59
C GLU A 439 25.60 0.45 8.21
N GLN A 440 24.36 -0.05 8.32
CA GLN A 440 23.16 0.75 8.06
C GLN A 440 23.12 2.02 8.93
N VAL A 441 23.41 1.91 10.21
CA VAL A 441 23.41 3.05 11.14
C VAL A 441 24.49 4.07 10.76
N ILE A 442 25.68 3.62 10.42
CA ILE A 442 26.80 4.49 9.99
C ILE A 442 26.41 5.26 8.72
N ILE A 443 26.00 4.56 7.68
CA ILE A 443 25.62 5.18 6.40
C ILE A 443 24.46 6.16 6.61
N PHE A 444 23.42 5.79 7.36
CA PHE A 444 22.30 6.69 7.65
C PHE A 444 22.75 7.99 8.35
N ARG A 445 23.64 7.88 9.34
CA ARG A 445 24.17 9.05 10.07
C ARG A 445 25.06 9.92 9.20
N LEU A 446 25.86 9.34 8.32
CA LEU A 446 26.66 10.08 7.34
C LEU A 446 25.78 10.84 6.33
N ARG A 447 24.76 10.18 5.78
CA ARG A 447 23.82 10.77 4.82
C ARG A 447 23.06 11.96 5.39
N THR A 448 22.62 11.82 6.62
CA THR A 448 21.80 12.86 7.26
C THR A 448 22.63 14.00 7.84
N GLY A 449 23.95 13.83 8.02
CA GLY A 449 24.80 14.77 8.73
C GLY A 449 24.53 14.83 10.24
N HIS A 450 23.54 14.07 10.74
CA HIS A 450 23.21 13.98 12.16
C HIS A 450 23.96 12.80 12.79
N ASN A 451 25.18 13.06 13.20
CA ASN A 451 26.16 12.09 13.71
C ASN A 451 26.87 12.62 14.97
N ARG A 452 27.87 11.91 15.47
CA ARG A 452 28.65 12.32 16.65
C ARG A 452 29.95 13.03 16.31
N LEU A 453 30.10 13.56 15.11
CA LEU A 453 31.22 14.39 14.74
C LEU A 453 31.12 15.78 15.40
N ASN A 454 32.26 16.41 15.68
CA ASN A 454 32.36 17.65 16.44
C ASN A 454 31.48 18.77 15.87
N ALA A 455 31.42 18.92 14.55
CA ALA A 455 30.58 19.93 13.90
C ALA A 455 29.10 19.82 14.33
N HIS A 456 28.53 18.63 14.29
CA HIS A 456 27.14 18.39 14.69
C HIS A 456 26.97 18.41 16.22
N MET A 457 27.92 17.81 16.95
CA MET A 457 27.91 17.78 18.43
C MET A 457 27.97 19.19 19.04
N CYS A 458 28.81 20.07 18.49
CA CYS A 458 28.92 21.46 18.93
C CYS A 458 27.70 22.30 18.49
N THR A 459 27.36 22.29 17.19
CA THR A 459 26.37 23.22 16.64
C THR A 459 24.91 22.87 17.00
N LYS A 460 24.57 21.59 17.02
CA LYS A 460 23.19 21.11 17.23
C LYS A 460 22.91 20.58 18.62
N LEU A 461 23.84 19.85 19.21
CA LEU A 461 23.63 19.20 20.50
C LEU A 461 24.27 19.95 21.67
N LYS A 462 25.18 20.89 21.41
CA LYS A 462 25.93 21.67 22.42
C LYS A 462 26.70 20.79 23.39
N LEU A 463 27.21 19.64 22.91
CA LEU A 463 27.93 18.64 23.69
C LEU A 463 29.46 18.61 23.39
N SER A 464 29.93 19.36 22.40
CA SER A 464 31.37 19.54 22.11
C SER A 464 31.73 21.01 22.24
N PRO A 465 32.89 21.35 22.78
CA PRO A 465 33.33 22.74 22.95
C PRO A 465 33.66 23.42 21.62
N SER A 466 34.07 22.67 20.61
CA SER A 466 34.45 23.19 19.29
C SER A 466 33.92 22.31 18.16
N PRO A 467 33.53 22.90 17.03
CA PRO A 467 33.14 22.14 15.84
C PRO A 467 34.34 21.61 15.04
N MET A 468 35.59 22.04 15.40
CA MET A 468 36.80 21.76 14.63
C MET A 468 37.21 20.29 14.69
N CYS A 469 37.77 19.84 13.58
CA CYS A 469 38.43 18.53 13.51
C CYS A 469 39.72 18.57 14.31
N PRO A 470 40.15 17.47 14.96
CA PRO A 470 41.44 17.38 15.59
C PRO A 470 42.65 17.60 14.65
N CYS A 471 42.47 17.69 13.34
CA CYS A 471 43.47 18.10 12.38
C CYS A 471 43.73 19.62 12.40
N GLY A 472 42.85 20.42 12.99
CA GLY A 472 42.99 21.87 13.13
C GLY A 472 42.57 22.69 11.89
N LEU A 473 42.31 22.06 10.74
CA LEU A 473 42.11 22.78 9.47
C LEU A 473 40.63 23.14 9.18
N GLU A 474 39.72 22.24 9.41
CA GLU A 474 38.28 22.41 9.08
C GLU A 474 37.38 21.86 10.18
N GLN A 475 36.08 22.19 10.11
CA GLN A 475 35.07 21.57 10.96
C GLN A 475 35.03 20.05 10.71
N GLN A 476 34.84 19.26 11.76
CA GLN A 476 34.69 17.81 11.64
C GLN A 476 33.31 17.43 11.15
N THR A 477 33.13 17.50 9.84
CA THR A 477 31.90 17.08 9.11
C THR A 477 32.13 15.72 8.45
N ALA A 478 31.04 15.07 8.01
CA ALA A 478 31.12 13.84 7.23
C ALA A 478 31.94 14.02 5.94
N GLU A 479 31.79 15.16 5.27
CA GLU A 479 32.54 15.47 4.05
C GLU A 479 34.04 15.63 4.35
N HIS A 480 34.39 16.39 5.39
CA HIS A 480 35.78 16.58 5.77
C HIS A 480 36.49 15.26 6.07
N ILE A 481 35.89 14.40 6.91
CA ILE A 481 36.52 13.11 7.28
C ILE A 481 36.63 12.14 6.11
N LEU A 482 35.66 12.12 5.21
CA LEU A 482 35.61 11.20 4.06
C LEU A 482 36.45 11.69 2.88
N GLN A 483 36.69 13.01 2.73
CA GLN A 483 37.29 13.57 1.54
C GLN A 483 38.63 14.29 1.79
N ARG A 484 38.75 15.08 2.86
CA ARG A 484 39.83 16.10 2.97
C ARG A 484 40.74 15.99 4.19
N CYS A 485 40.29 15.32 5.26
CA CYS A 485 41.05 15.30 6.51
C CYS A 485 42.47 14.71 6.32
N PRO A 486 43.56 15.48 6.59
CA PRO A 486 44.92 14.98 6.41
C PRO A 486 45.30 13.88 7.41
N ARG A 487 44.73 13.90 8.62
CA ARG A 487 44.98 12.83 9.61
C ARG A 487 44.46 11.47 9.16
N LEU A 488 43.51 11.44 8.25
CA LEU A 488 42.89 10.22 7.74
C LEU A 488 43.31 9.92 6.29
N GLU A 489 44.30 10.63 5.76
CA GLU A 489 44.71 10.50 4.36
C GLU A 489 45.26 9.10 4.03
N ASN A 490 46.15 8.56 4.83
CA ASN A 490 46.72 7.23 4.61
C ASN A 490 45.62 6.14 4.61
N GLN A 491 44.68 6.24 5.54
CA GLN A 491 43.57 5.30 5.60
C GLN A 491 42.63 5.48 4.42
N ARG A 492 42.38 6.72 4.01
CA ARG A 492 41.54 7.04 2.85
C ARG A 492 42.15 6.48 1.56
N LYS A 493 43.45 6.67 1.32
CA LYS A 493 44.20 6.12 0.19
C LYS A 493 44.18 4.57 0.18
N ARG A 494 44.23 3.94 1.35
CA ARG A 494 44.15 2.48 1.47
C ARG A 494 42.78 1.94 1.04
N VAL A 495 41.68 2.61 1.41
CA VAL A 495 40.30 2.18 1.11
C VAL A 495 39.88 2.62 -0.30
N TRP A 496 40.27 3.82 -0.71
CA TRP A 496 40.01 4.39 -2.03
C TRP A 496 41.33 4.88 -2.65
N PRO A 497 42.04 4.02 -3.39
CA PRO A 497 43.30 4.40 -4.06
C PRO A 497 43.10 5.55 -5.05
N ASN A 498 41.92 5.58 -5.72
CA ASN A 498 41.56 6.64 -6.64
C ASN A 498 40.60 7.65 -5.98
N SER A 499 40.55 8.88 -6.51
CA SER A 499 39.62 9.90 -6.05
C SER A 499 38.19 9.43 -6.25
N THR A 500 37.44 9.24 -5.17
CA THR A 500 36.06 8.75 -5.17
C THR A 500 35.12 9.85 -4.67
N PRO A 501 34.12 10.27 -5.46
CA PRO A 501 33.17 11.31 -5.07
C PRO A 501 32.37 10.95 -3.81
N MET A 502 32.01 11.96 -3.02
CA MET A 502 31.20 11.81 -1.80
C MET A 502 29.90 11.04 -2.07
N LYS A 503 29.23 11.31 -3.20
CA LYS A 503 27.98 10.64 -3.60
C LYS A 503 28.16 9.12 -3.68
N ILE A 504 29.26 8.63 -4.26
CA ILE A 504 29.54 7.19 -4.35
C ILE A 504 29.79 6.61 -2.96
N LYS A 505 30.55 7.31 -2.12
CA LYS A 505 30.88 6.84 -0.76
C LYS A 505 29.62 6.64 0.12
N VAL A 506 28.59 7.47 -0.02
CA VAL A 506 27.40 7.42 0.84
C VAL A 506 26.11 6.96 0.16
N HIS A 507 26.05 6.96 -1.18
CA HIS A 507 24.87 6.57 -1.97
C HIS A 507 25.22 5.62 -3.13
N GLY A 508 26.42 5.06 -3.16
CA GLY A 508 26.85 4.07 -4.14
C GLY A 508 26.20 2.70 -3.95
N LYS A 509 26.73 1.71 -4.66
CA LYS A 509 26.32 0.31 -4.53
C LYS A 509 26.72 -0.27 -3.16
N MET A 510 26.23 -1.44 -2.82
CA MET A 510 26.51 -2.13 -1.56
C MET A 510 28.01 -2.19 -1.23
N GLU A 511 28.87 -2.48 -2.21
CA GLU A 511 30.31 -2.57 -2.02
C GLU A 511 30.94 -1.22 -1.61
N ASP A 512 30.49 -0.12 -2.24
CA ASP A 512 30.96 1.23 -1.91
C ASP A 512 30.55 1.63 -0.49
N LEU A 513 29.32 1.28 -0.11
CA LEU A 513 28.80 1.55 1.23
C LEU A 513 29.54 0.73 2.30
N LYS A 514 29.87 -0.55 2.02
CA LYS A 514 30.71 -1.39 2.90
C LYS A 514 32.11 -0.82 3.07
N LYS A 515 32.76 -0.35 1.98
CA LYS A 515 34.02 0.34 2.05
C LYS A 515 33.97 1.56 2.98
N THR A 516 32.89 2.34 2.87
CA THR A 516 32.70 3.52 3.73
C THR A 516 32.51 3.14 5.20
N ALA A 517 31.70 2.11 5.48
CA ALA A 517 31.54 1.62 6.85
C ALA A 517 32.89 1.10 7.44
N SER A 518 33.62 0.29 6.67
CA SER A 518 34.96 -0.21 7.07
C SER A 518 35.95 0.92 7.29
N TYR A 519 35.93 1.97 6.47
CA TYR A 519 36.74 3.16 6.69
C TYR A 519 36.43 3.85 8.02
N ILE A 520 35.16 4.01 8.37
CA ILE A 520 34.75 4.59 9.66
C ILE A 520 35.22 3.69 10.81
N ALA A 521 35.06 2.36 10.70
CA ALA A 521 35.54 1.42 11.70
C ALA A 521 37.05 1.59 11.97
N GLY A 522 37.86 1.60 10.91
CA GLY A 522 39.31 1.74 11.00
C GLY A 522 39.79 3.14 11.43
N SER A 523 38.94 4.16 11.31
CA SER A 523 39.29 5.54 11.72
C SER A 523 39.22 5.79 13.23
N GLY A 524 38.65 4.87 14.01
CA GLY A 524 38.35 5.05 15.43
C GLY A 524 37.27 6.10 15.73
N LEU A 525 36.62 6.65 14.71
CA LEU A 525 35.56 7.63 14.88
C LEU A 525 34.23 6.95 15.29
N THR A 526 33.56 7.50 16.27
CA THR A 526 32.20 7.14 16.64
C THR A 526 31.22 8.10 15.95
N LEU A 527 30.28 7.56 15.19
CA LEU A 527 29.27 8.35 14.48
C LEU A 527 27.91 8.36 15.19
#